data_ade73ebfeeee93e7feca29fddb519fbe
#
_entry.id   ade73ebfeeee93e7feca29fddb519fbe
#
_cell.length_a   1.000
_cell.length_b   1.000
_cell.length_c   1.000
_cell.angle_alpha   90.00
_cell.angle_beta   90.00
_cell.angle_gamma   90.00
#
_symmetry.space_group_name_H-M   'P 1'
#
loop_
_entity.id
_entity.type
_entity.pdbx_description
1 polymer ?
#
loop_
_entity_poly.entity_id
_entity_poly.type
_entity_poly.pdbx_seq_one_letter_code
_entity_poly.pdbx_strand_id
1 'polypeptide(L)'
;MEHFSHATAFADPLSVDGAPQRTAWQTVKSILPFLWPKQRRDMQARVVIAVACLLLGRTANVYGPIVLKDLIDGLESLVRTTQSIDITLDPSSAIAGLVSLAMMYGLMVFLPGALTELRSAVFTPVSEFAQRVIGLKAFSHIHDLSMRFHLDRRTGGLSRAIERGTRALQQITGLFAFNIAPTLFEIGLVSVYLAVTYPIKYVLVILVAVVGYVAFTLIFTEWRTKFRREMVSQESRATSIGVDSLLNFETVKYFGNEKYEADRYNDALLKYMDAAVKSQDTLGMLNAGQLIARVLCQVTILMLAVQDHAAGQLSTGEVVMINTFMLQLFIPLGFLGSSYRMIRQSMVDMEYMFQLLDLNPEVRDDTNATPLEVNQGEIQFKDVCFTYERERKVLSDINFSIYEGRTVAVVGPSGSGK
;
A
#
# COMPACT_ATOMS: atom_id res chain seq x y z
N MET A 1 29.42 -27.96 33.55
CA MET A 1 29.63 -27.08 32.37
C MET A 1 28.28 -26.65 31.90
N GLU A 2 27.79 -25.61 32.57
CA GLU A 2 26.41 -25.09 32.46
C GLU A 2 26.41 -23.85 31.58
N HIS A 3 25.30 -23.73 30.84
CA HIS A 3 24.71 -22.48 30.36
C HIS A 3 25.47 -21.58 29.37
N PHE A 4 25.20 -21.79 28.08
CA PHE A 4 24.99 -20.68 27.16
C PHE A 4 23.65 -20.88 26.40
N SER A 5 22.56 -20.66 27.16
CA SER A 5 21.24 -20.42 26.61
C SER A 5 21.01 -18.89 26.64
N HIS A 6 21.51 -18.19 25.65
CA HIS A 6 21.00 -16.89 25.29
C HIS A 6 20.42 -16.98 23.88
N ALA A 7 19.21 -17.53 23.81
CA ALA A 7 18.27 -17.10 22.78
C ALA A 7 18.01 -15.62 23.03
N THR A 8 18.87 -14.74 22.55
CA THR A 8 18.53 -13.35 22.34
C THR A 8 17.38 -13.38 21.33
N ALA A 9 16.14 -13.31 21.87
CA ALA A 9 15.02 -12.81 21.11
C ALA A 9 15.56 -11.60 20.35
N PHE A 10 15.49 -11.62 19.02
CA PHE A 10 15.67 -10.43 18.21
C PHE A 10 14.61 -9.45 18.67
N ALA A 11 14.93 -8.68 19.72
CA ALA A 11 14.19 -7.46 20.01
C ALA A 11 14.19 -6.69 18.70
N ASP A 12 13.01 -6.37 18.22
CA ASP A 12 12.83 -5.59 16.99
C ASP A 12 13.71 -4.34 17.19
N PRO A 13 14.83 -4.17 16.44
CA PRO A 13 15.78 -3.09 16.69
C PRO A 13 15.18 -1.70 16.44
N LEU A 14 13.88 -1.66 16.20
CA LEU A 14 13.10 -0.53 15.76
C LEU A 14 11.95 -0.18 16.73
N SER A 15 11.79 -0.90 17.87
CA SER A 15 10.83 -0.46 18.89
C SER A 15 11.31 0.87 19.48
N VAL A 16 10.52 1.91 19.27
CA VAL A 16 10.74 3.23 19.89
C VAL A 16 10.16 3.14 21.28
N ASP A 17 11.00 2.85 22.29
CA ASP A 17 10.58 2.84 23.68
C ASP A 17 9.99 4.21 24.04
N GLY A 18 8.73 4.22 24.50
CA GLY A 18 8.00 5.42 24.90
C GLY A 18 7.16 6.10 23.82
N ALA A 19 7.15 5.62 22.57
CA ALA A 19 6.24 6.18 21.57
C ALA A 19 4.82 5.59 21.71
N PRO A 20 3.75 6.41 21.60
CA PRO A 20 2.38 5.94 21.70
C PRO A 20 2.06 5.01 20.51
N GLN A 21 1.46 3.84 20.78
CA GLN A 21 0.98 2.94 19.73
C GLN A 21 -0.16 3.63 18.97
N ARG A 22 0.02 3.79 17.65
CA ARG A 22 -0.99 4.37 16.77
C ARG A 22 -1.91 3.29 16.23
N THR A 23 -3.19 3.58 16.15
CA THR A 23 -4.14 2.72 15.44
C THR A 23 -4.02 2.93 13.92
N ALA A 24 -4.32 1.88 13.13
CA ALA A 24 -4.31 1.96 11.66
C ALA A 24 -5.15 3.14 11.13
N TRP A 25 -6.29 3.43 11.76
CA TRP A 25 -7.15 4.56 11.40
C TRP A 25 -6.50 5.93 11.65
N GLN A 26 -5.78 6.08 12.76
CA GLN A 26 -5.03 7.31 13.06
C GLN A 26 -3.92 7.54 12.03
N THR A 27 -3.22 6.47 11.63
CA THR A 27 -2.19 6.51 10.60
C THR A 27 -2.76 6.97 9.25
N VAL A 28 -3.89 6.41 8.81
CA VAL A 28 -4.58 6.83 7.57
C VAL A 28 -5.02 8.29 7.65
N LYS A 29 -5.60 8.72 8.78
CA LYS A 29 -6.03 10.11 8.98
C LYS A 29 -4.86 11.10 8.92
N SER A 30 -3.68 10.67 9.35
CA SER A 30 -2.47 11.52 9.30
C SER A 30 -1.94 11.74 7.87
N ILE A 31 -2.37 10.94 6.89
CA ILE A 31 -1.98 11.08 5.47
C ILE A 31 -2.82 12.12 4.75
N LEU A 32 -4.12 12.24 5.09
CA LEU A 32 -5.05 13.10 4.36
C LEU A 32 -4.55 14.55 4.16
N PRO A 33 -3.96 15.22 5.16
CA PRO A 33 -3.45 16.59 4.98
C PRO A 33 -2.35 16.72 3.93
N PHE A 34 -1.57 15.65 3.70
CA PHE A 34 -0.49 15.64 2.70
C PHE A 34 -1.00 15.43 1.27
N LEU A 35 -2.14 14.72 1.13
CA LEU A 35 -2.80 14.52 -0.16
C LEU A 35 -3.68 15.71 -0.56
N TRP A 36 -4.11 16.52 0.41
CA TRP A 36 -4.90 17.73 0.18
C TRP A 36 -4.21 18.95 0.79
N PRO A 37 -3.09 19.42 0.22
CA PRO A 37 -2.32 20.54 0.77
C PRO A 37 -3.09 21.85 0.65
N LYS A 38 -3.46 22.46 1.79
CA LYS A 38 -4.29 23.68 1.83
C LYS A 38 -3.67 24.88 1.11
N GLN A 39 -2.35 24.93 0.99
CA GLN A 39 -1.61 26.07 0.40
C GLN A 39 -1.30 25.89 -1.09
N ARG A 40 -1.60 24.75 -1.72
CA ARG A 40 -1.21 24.41 -3.09
C ARG A 40 -2.47 24.07 -3.91
N ARG A 41 -3.12 25.10 -4.49
CA ARG A 41 -4.31 24.95 -5.32
C ARG A 41 -4.09 24.10 -6.57
N ASP A 42 -2.87 24.13 -7.12
CA ASP A 42 -2.44 23.30 -8.27
C ASP A 42 -2.54 21.78 -7.94
N MET A 43 -2.11 21.37 -6.74
CA MET A 43 -2.21 19.98 -6.30
C MET A 43 -3.65 19.58 -6.01
N GLN A 44 -4.45 20.47 -5.42
CA GLN A 44 -5.88 20.24 -5.20
C GLN A 44 -6.64 20.06 -6.53
N ALA A 45 -6.35 20.91 -7.53
CA ALA A 45 -6.93 20.76 -8.86
C ALA A 45 -6.58 19.40 -9.49
N ARG A 46 -5.34 18.94 -9.35
CA ARG A 46 -4.92 17.60 -9.83
C ARG A 46 -5.69 16.47 -9.16
N VAL A 47 -5.91 16.54 -7.85
CA VAL A 47 -6.73 15.53 -7.13
C VAL A 47 -8.17 15.53 -7.66
N VAL A 48 -8.77 16.70 -7.87
CA VAL A 48 -10.13 16.80 -8.41
C VAL A 48 -10.20 16.22 -9.82
N ILE A 49 -9.25 16.56 -10.69
CA ILE A 49 -9.18 16.00 -12.05
C ILE A 49 -8.99 14.47 -12.00
N ALA A 50 -8.12 13.97 -11.11
CA ALA A 50 -7.91 12.52 -10.95
C ALA A 50 -9.18 11.80 -10.51
N VAL A 51 -9.95 12.40 -9.58
CA VAL A 51 -11.25 11.85 -9.16
C VAL A 51 -12.26 11.93 -10.30
N ALA A 52 -12.32 13.03 -11.06
CA ALA A 52 -13.19 13.13 -12.22
C ALA A 52 -12.85 12.08 -13.30
N CYS A 53 -11.57 11.87 -13.60
CA CYS A 53 -11.12 10.80 -14.51
C CYS A 53 -11.51 9.40 -14.00
N LEU A 54 -11.42 9.16 -12.67
CA LEU A 54 -11.86 7.91 -12.07
C LEU A 54 -13.36 7.69 -12.29
N LEU A 55 -14.18 8.68 -11.93
CA LEU A 55 -15.63 8.56 -12.04
C LEU A 55 -16.06 8.38 -13.50
N LEU A 56 -15.57 9.23 -14.40
CA LEU A 56 -15.88 9.14 -15.83
C LEU A 56 -15.39 7.82 -16.44
N GLY A 57 -14.16 7.39 -16.12
CA GLY A 57 -13.60 6.15 -16.64
C GLY A 57 -14.39 4.93 -16.18
N ARG A 58 -14.80 4.87 -14.90
CA ARG A 58 -15.62 3.75 -14.40
C ARG A 58 -17.06 3.79 -14.91
N THR A 59 -17.64 4.96 -15.07
CA THR A 59 -18.96 5.10 -15.73
C THR A 59 -18.90 4.62 -17.19
N ALA A 60 -17.88 5.01 -17.95
CA ALA A 60 -17.69 4.53 -19.32
C ALA A 60 -17.49 3.01 -19.36
N ASN A 61 -16.74 2.44 -18.40
CA ASN A 61 -16.52 0.99 -18.28
C ASN A 61 -17.83 0.23 -18.07
N VAL A 62 -18.75 0.75 -17.24
CA VAL A 62 -20.07 0.17 -17.01
C VAL A 62 -20.99 0.38 -18.22
N TYR A 63 -20.82 1.49 -18.97
CA TYR A 63 -21.64 1.75 -20.16
C TYR A 63 -21.27 0.89 -21.36
N GLY A 64 -20.02 0.39 -21.44
CA GLY A 64 -19.56 -0.48 -22.52
C GLY A 64 -20.43 -1.73 -22.74
N PRO A 65 -20.66 -2.57 -21.73
CA PRO A 65 -21.56 -3.73 -21.83
C PRO A 65 -23.01 -3.37 -22.22
N ILE A 66 -23.50 -2.19 -21.86
CA ILE A 66 -24.85 -1.71 -22.24
C ILE A 66 -24.90 -1.45 -23.75
N VAL A 67 -23.89 -0.76 -24.30
CA VAL A 67 -23.80 -0.54 -25.75
C VAL A 67 -23.62 -1.86 -26.51
N LEU A 68 -22.85 -2.80 -25.95
CA LEU A 68 -22.70 -4.15 -26.52
C LEU A 68 -24.03 -4.89 -26.55
N LYS A 69 -24.84 -4.80 -25.51
CA LYS A 69 -26.21 -5.32 -25.47
C LYS A 69 -27.03 -4.76 -26.63
N ASP A 70 -27.06 -3.42 -26.79
CA ASP A 70 -27.85 -2.75 -27.82
C ASP A 70 -27.37 -3.15 -29.25
N LEU A 71 -26.06 -3.35 -29.42
CA LEU A 71 -25.48 -3.84 -30.65
C LEU A 71 -25.97 -5.28 -30.99
N ILE A 72 -25.96 -6.18 -29.99
CA ILE A 72 -26.35 -7.58 -30.15
C ILE A 72 -27.86 -7.65 -30.46
N ASP A 73 -28.69 -6.93 -29.70
CA ASP A 73 -30.13 -6.90 -29.91
C ASP A 73 -30.50 -6.30 -31.27
N GLY A 74 -29.75 -5.27 -31.73
CA GLY A 74 -29.88 -4.69 -33.05
C GLY A 74 -29.49 -5.65 -34.15
N LEU A 75 -28.43 -6.45 -34.00
CA LEU A 75 -28.03 -7.49 -34.94
C LEU A 75 -29.10 -8.60 -35.03
N GLU A 76 -29.65 -9.03 -33.91
CA GLU A 76 -30.71 -10.05 -33.86
C GLU A 76 -31.97 -9.56 -34.58
N SER A 77 -32.38 -8.30 -34.34
CA SER A 77 -33.52 -7.68 -35.00
C SER A 77 -33.34 -7.60 -36.51
N LEU A 78 -32.14 -7.23 -36.97
CA LEU A 78 -31.83 -7.20 -38.42
C LEU A 78 -31.94 -8.59 -39.08
N VAL A 79 -31.43 -9.63 -38.40
CA VAL A 79 -31.50 -11.03 -38.89
C VAL A 79 -32.97 -11.49 -38.99
N ARG A 80 -33.77 -11.21 -37.97
CA ARG A 80 -35.22 -11.57 -37.92
C ARG A 80 -36.00 -10.86 -39.05
N THR A 81 -35.72 -9.55 -39.26
CA THR A 81 -36.37 -8.78 -40.33
C THR A 81 -35.98 -9.25 -41.70
N THR A 82 -34.74 -9.68 -41.92
CA THR A 82 -34.28 -10.22 -43.23
C THR A 82 -34.90 -11.61 -43.54
N GLN A 83 -35.26 -12.36 -42.50
CA GLN A 83 -35.92 -13.67 -42.69
C GLN A 83 -37.45 -13.56 -42.86
N SER A 84 -38.09 -12.50 -42.37
CA SER A 84 -39.49 -12.18 -42.63
C SER A 84 -39.58 -11.43 -43.99
N ILE A 85 -40.41 -11.94 -44.91
CA ILE A 85 -40.55 -11.50 -46.34
C ILE A 85 -41.03 -10.03 -46.48
N ASP A 86 -41.19 -9.27 -45.44
CA ASP A 86 -41.68 -7.88 -45.41
C ASP A 86 -40.50 -6.89 -45.41
N ILE A 87 -39.95 -6.61 -46.60
CA ILE A 87 -38.84 -5.68 -46.84
C ILE A 87 -39.40 -4.25 -46.89
N THR A 88 -39.67 -3.63 -45.79
CA THR A 88 -40.04 -2.19 -45.72
C THR A 88 -38.94 -1.30 -45.07
N LEU A 89 -37.88 -1.88 -44.54
CA LEU A 89 -36.76 -1.12 -43.98
C LEU A 89 -35.60 -1.07 -44.97
N ASP A 90 -35.06 0.13 -45.23
CA ASP A 90 -33.84 0.32 -45.99
C ASP A 90 -32.65 -0.35 -45.27
N PRO A 91 -32.08 -1.46 -45.77
CA PRO A 91 -30.99 -2.18 -45.09
C PRO A 91 -29.77 -1.30 -44.81
N SER A 92 -29.57 -0.27 -45.61
CA SER A 92 -28.42 0.63 -45.49
C SER A 92 -28.49 1.49 -44.19
N SER A 93 -29.68 1.94 -43.81
CA SER A 93 -29.88 2.74 -42.58
C SER A 93 -29.71 1.89 -41.32
N ALA A 94 -30.19 0.66 -41.31
CA ALA A 94 -30.02 -0.27 -40.19
C ALA A 94 -28.53 -0.66 -40.00
N ILE A 95 -27.83 -0.93 -41.10
CA ILE A 95 -26.37 -1.22 -41.02
C ILE A 95 -25.60 0.01 -40.52
N ALA A 96 -25.93 1.21 -40.99
CA ALA A 96 -25.29 2.45 -40.47
C ALA A 96 -25.49 2.63 -38.98
N GLY A 97 -26.70 2.33 -38.46
CA GLY A 97 -27.00 2.34 -37.01
C GLY A 97 -26.13 1.34 -36.22
N LEU A 98 -26.00 0.11 -36.72
CA LEU A 98 -25.16 -0.93 -36.08
C LEU A 98 -23.66 -0.56 -36.11
N VAL A 99 -23.17 0.03 -37.19
CA VAL A 99 -21.79 0.52 -37.32
C VAL A 99 -21.54 1.65 -36.29
N SER A 100 -22.51 2.54 -36.09
CA SER A 100 -22.39 3.60 -35.10
C SER A 100 -22.34 3.05 -33.64
N LEU A 101 -23.13 2.02 -33.34
CA LEU A 101 -23.08 1.32 -32.02
C LEU A 101 -21.74 0.59 -31.85
N ALA A 102 -21.20 -0.05 -32.90
CA ALA A 102 -19.90 -0.68 -32.83
C ALA A 102 -18.77 0.32 -32.57
N MET A 103 -18.79 1.49 -33.24
CA MET A 103 -17.85 2.58 -32.96
C MET A 103 -18.00 3.13 -31.56
N MET A 104 -19.22 3.32 -31.05
CA MET A 104 -19.51 3.75 -29.71
C MET A 104 -19.01 2.72 -28.68
N TYR A 105 -19.20 1.43 -28.93
CA TYR A 105 -18.63 0.36 -28.09
C TYR A 105 -17.11 0.44 -28.04
N GLY A 106 -16.46 0.59 -29.21
CA GLY A 106 -15.00 0.78 -29.27
C GLY A 106 -14.51 1.98 -28.45
N LEU A 107 -15.25 3.11 -28.51
CA LEU A 107 -14.97 4.29 -27.69
C LEU A 107 -15.14 3.99 -26.20
N MET A 108 -16.19 3.26 -25.80
CA MET A 108 -16.45 2.89 -24.40
C MET A 108 -15.42 1.88 -23.86
N VAL A 109 -14.78 1.09 -24.70
CA VAL A 109 -13.66 0.22 -24.32
C VAL A 109 -12.35 1.01 -24.22
N PHE A 110 -12.11 1.96 -25.12
CA PHE A 110 -10.89 2.78 -25.15
C PHE A 110 -10.86 3.81 -24.00
N LEU A 111 -11.98 4.49 -23.76
CA LEU A 111 -12.06 5.64 -22.84
C LEU A 111 -11.64 5.32 -21.39
N PRO A 112 -12.05 4.20 -20.75
CA PRO A 112 -11.60 3.82 -19.42
C PRO A 112 -10.09 3.65 -19.32
N GLY A 113 -9.46 3.06 -20.33
CA GLY A 113 -8.01 2.92 -20.42
C GLY A 113 -7.33 4.29 -20.50
N ALA A 114 -7.72 5.13 -21.44
CA ALA A 114 -7.18 6.47 -21.61
C ALA A 114 -7.33 7.35 -20.35
N LEU A 115 -8.52 7.32 -19.73
CA LEU A 115 -8.78 8.05 -18.48
C LEU A 115 -7.98 7.48 -17.29
N THR A 116 -7.67 6.19 -17.28
CA THR A 116 -6.80 5.59 -16.26
C THR A 116 -5.37 6.10 -16.39
N GLU A 117 -4.82 6.17 -17.61
CA GLU A 117 -3.48 6.73 -17.86
C GLU A 117 -3.43 8.23 -17.55
N LEU A 118 -4.44 8.98 -17.99
CA LEU A 118 -4.53 10.41 -17.68
C LEU A 118 -4.60 10.66 -16.17
N ARG A 119 -5.42 9.88 -15.44
CA ARG A 119 -5.50 9.92 -13.97
C ARG A 119 -4.14 9.64 -13.34
N SER A 120 -3.43 8.63 -13.81
CA SER A 120 -2.10 8.27 -13.34
C SER A 120 -1.13 9.44 -13.53
N ALA A 121 -1.06 10.01 -14.71
CA ALA A 121 -0.19 11.15 -15.03
C ALA A 121 -0.51 12.40 -14.17
N VAL A 122 -1.80 12.66 -13.91
CA VAL A 122 -2.23 13.82 -13.12
C VAL A 122 -2.01 13.60 -11.63
N PHE A 123 -2.18 12.37 -11.11
CA PHE A 123 -2.09 12.06 -9.69
C PHE A 123 -0.65 11.81 -9.21
N THR A 124 0.23 11.28 -10.06
CA THR A 124 1.64 11.01 -9.69
C THR A 124 2.34 12.22 -9.06
N PRO A 125 2.25 13.45 -9.61
CA PRO A 125 2.86 14.63 -8.98
C PRO A 125 2.32 14.92 -7.57
N VAL A 126 1.06 14.58 -7.26
CA VAL A 126 0.49 14.73 -5.92
C VAL A 126 1.11 13.75 -4.95
N SER A 127 1.25 12.49 -5.36
CA SER A 127 1.87 11.43 -4.57
C SER A 127 3.35 11.74 -4.27
N GLU A 128 4.11 12.15 -5.29
CA GLU A 128 5.53 12.53 -5.15
C GLU A 128 5.70 13.79 -4.28
N PHE A 129 4.81 14.76 -4.42
CA PHE A 129 4.82 15.94 -3.55
C PHE A 129 4.56 15.57 -2.09
N ALA A 130 3.57 14.71 -1.82
CA ALA A 130 3.27 14.24 -0.47
C ALA A 130 4.47 13.48 0.12
N GLN A 131 5.09 12.59 -0.65
CA GLN A 131 6.30 11.86 -0.25
C GLN A 131 7.45 12.81 0.10
N ARG A 132 7.72 13.81 -0.77
CA ARG A 132 8.76 14.81 -0.53
C ARG A 132 8.52 15.60 0.75
N VAL A 133 7.29 16.08 0.96
CA VAL A 133 6.96 16.91 2.14
C VAL A 133 7.10 16.13 3.43
N ILE A 134 6.58 14.89 3.47
CA ILE A 134 6.66 14.07 4.69
C ILE A 134 8.10 13.60 4.94
N GLY A 135 8.84 13.25 3.89
CA GLY A 135 10.26 12.89 4.00
C GLY A 135 11.11 14.03 4.54
N LEU A 136 10.91 15.26 4.02
CA LEU A 136 11.61 16.43 4.53
C LEU A 136 11.22 16.73 5.98
N LYS A 137 9.93 16.64 6.33
CA LYS A 137 9.46 16.83 7.70
C LYS A 137 10.08 15.82 8.66
N ALA A 138 10.14 14.54 8.27
CA ALA A 138 10.75 13.50 9.09
C ALA A 138 12.27 13.72 9.25
N PHE A 139 12.93 14.07 8.16
CA PHE A 139 14.37 14.38 8.17
C PHE A 139 14.71 15.55 9.09
N SER A 140 14.02 16.70 8.94
CA SER A 140 14.23 17.87 9.79
C SER A 140 13.95 17.54 11.26
N HIS A 141 12.83 16.86 11.53
CA HIS A 141 12.45 16.51 12.90
C HIS A 141 13.50 15.62 13.60
N ILE A 142 14.08 14.66 12.87
CA ILE A 142 15.14 13.80 13.44
C ILE A 142 16.37 14.64 13.81
N HIS A 143 16.72 15.68 13.02
CA HIS A 143 17.83 16.58 13.35
C HIS A 143 17.55 17.49 14.57
N ASP A 144 16.28 17.77 14.86
CA ASP A 144 15.86 18.53 16.01
C ASP A 144 15.87 17.70 17.31
N LEU A 145 16.04 16.36 17.22
CA LEU A 145 16.14 15.49 18.39
C LEU A 145 17.49 15.60 19.08
N SER A 146 17.53 15.24 20.37
CA SER A 146 18.71 15.38 21.22
C SER A 146 19.92 14.56 20.75
N MET A 147 21.13 15.01 21.09
CA MET A 147 22.37 14.28 20.85
C MET A 147 22.33 12.88 21.45
N ARG A 148 21.71 12.70 22.61
CA ARG A 148 21.53 11.40 23.25
C ARG A 148 20.75 10.43 22.37
N PHE A 149 19.67 10.88 21.75
CA PHE A 149 18.90 10.06 20.80
C PHE A 149 19.77 9.55 19.65
N HIS A 150 20.68 10.40 19.12
CA HIS A 150 21.57 10.04 18.02
C HIS A 150 22.69 9.07 18.46
N LEU A 151 23.19 9.21 19.68
CA LEU A 151 24.24 8.34 20.22
C LEU A 151 23.70 6.94 20.56
N ASP A 152 22.48 6.85 21.06
CA ASP A 152 21.84 5.59 21.46
C ASP A 152 21.34 4.79 20.26
N ARG A 153 21.19 5.42 19.09
CA ARG A 153 20.60 4.81 17.92
C ARG A 153 21.56 4.68 16.73
N ARG A 154 21.42 3.56 16.00
CA ARG A 154 22.18 3.36 14.76
C ARG A 154 21.58 4.20 13.64
N THR A 155 22.32 5.20 13.15
CA THR A 155 21.91 6.14 12.09
C THR A 155 21.35 5.45 10.83
N GLY A 156 21.89 4.29 10.43
CA GLY A 156 21.39 3.53 9.30
C GLY A 156 19.98 2.94 9.50
N GLY A 157 19.52 2.77 10.75
CA GLY A 157 18.14 2.37 11.06
C GLY A 157 17.15 3.51 10.81
N LEU A 158 17.50 4.73 11.21
CA LEU A 158 16.65 5.91 11.05
C LEU A 158 16.43 6.27 9.56
N SER A 159 17.51 6.27 8.77
CA SER A 159 17.41 6.51 7.33
C SER A 159 16.49 5.50 6.64
N ARG A 160 16.64 4.21 6.95
CA ARG A 160 15.76 3.16 6.44
C ARG A 160 14.31 3.30 6.88
N ALA A 161 14.07 3.83 8.08
CA ALA A 161 12.72 4.08 8.58
C ALA A 161 12.01 5.18 7.77
N ILE A 162 12.69 6.31 7.51
CA ILE A 162 12.15 7.39 6.67
C ILE A 162 11.86 6.86 5.27
N GLU A 163 12.82 6.15 4.66
CA GLU A 163 12.67 5.62 3.31
C GLU A 163 11.50 4.64 3.19
N ARG A 164 11.38 3.69 4.13
CA ARG A 164 10.26 2.74 4.14
C ARG A 164 8.92 3.42 4.39
N GLY A 165 8.87 4.35 5.35
CA GLY A 165 7.65 5.08 5.67
C GLY A 165 7.15 5.95 4.53
N THR A 166 8.05 6.64 3.82
CA THR A 166 7.69 7.46 2.65
C THR A 166 7.25 6.61 1.45
N ARG A 167 7.91 5.47 1.19
CA ARG A 167 7.45 4.50 0.18
C ARG A 167 6.09 3.89 0.53
N ALA A 168 5.88 3.56 1.81
CA ALA A 168 4.62 3.03 2.29
C ALA A 168 3.45 4.00 2.08
N LEU A 169 3.70 5.31 2.27
CA LEU A 169 2.73 6.35 1.94
C LEU A 169 2.33 6.29 0.46
N GLN A 170 3.30 6.23 -0.45
CA GLN A 170 3.07 6.14 -1.89
C GLN A 170 2.28 4.87 -2.25
N GLN A 171 2.66 3.72 -1.68
CA GLN A 171 1.98 2.44 -1.91
C GLN A 171 0.52 2.45 -1.45
N ILE A 172 0.23 2.93 -0.24
CA ILE A 172 -1.15 3.02 0.27
C ILE A 172 -1.98 3.97 -0.57
N THR A 173 -1.43 5.14 -0.88
CA THR A 173 -2.13 6.14 -1.69
C THR A 173 -2.42 5.59 -3.10
N GLY A 174 -1.45 4.92 -3.72
CA GLY A 174 -1.60 4.26 -5.01
C GLY A 174 -2.67 3.16 -4.97
N LEU A 175 -2.63 2.27 -3.97
CA LEU A 175 -3.63 1.21 -3.81
C LEU A 175 -5.06 1.77 -3.65
N PHE A 176 -5.22 2.79 -2.82
CA PHE A 176 -6.53 3.43 -2.65
C PHE A 176 -7.00 4.12 -3.93
N ALA A 177 -6.17 4.97 -4.52
CA ALA A 177 -6.54 5.76 -5.69
C ALA A 177 -6.75 4.91 -6.95
N PHE A 178 -5.98 3.83 -7.15
CA PHE A 178 -5.97 3.10 -8.42
C PHE A 178 -6.64 1.73 -8.36
N ASN A 179 -6.85 1.15 -7.17
CA ASN A 179 -7.46 -0.18 -7.05
C ASN A 179 -8.75 -0.16 -6.22
N ILE A 180 -8.70 0.26 -4.95
CA ILE A 180 -9.83 0.10 -4.02
C ILE A 180 -10.98 1.02 -4.39
N ALA A 181 -10.75 2.33 -4.47
CA ALA A 181 -11.81 3.30 -4.75
C ALA A 181 -12.49 3.08 -6.11
N PRO A 182 -11.74 2.83 -7.23
CA PRO A 182 -12.36 2.50 -8.50
C PRO A 182 -13.21 1.24 -8.46
N THR A 183 -12.74 0.18 -7.80
CA THR A 183 -13.45 -1.09 -7.71
C THR A 183 -14.75 -0.97 -6.91
N LEU A 184 -14.71 -0.29 -5.76
CA LEU A 184 -15.91 -0.06 -4.95
C LEU A 184 -16.94 0.78 -5.70
N PHE A 185 -16.49 1.82 -6.40
CA PHE A 185 -17.37 2.66 -7.21
C PHE A 185 -18.00 1.87 -8.36
N GLU A 186 -17.25 1.01 -9.04
CA GLU A 186 -17.73 0.16 -10.13
C GLU A 186 -18.75 -0.87 -9.65
N ILE A 187 -18.47 -1.55 -8.52
CA ILE A 187 -19.44 -2.48 -7.89
C ILE A 187 -20.73 -1.74 -7.54
N GLY A 188 -20.62 -0.53 -6.97
CA GLY A 188 -21.78 0.31 -6.65
C GLY A 188 -22.59 0.67 -7.90
N LEU A 189 -21.94 1.15 -8.97
CA LEU A 189 -22.60 1.52 -10.22
C LEU A 189 -23.33 0.34 -10.86
N VAL A 190 -22.64 -0.82 -11.01
CA VAL A 190 -23.25 -2.02 -11.59
C VAL A 190 -24.42 -2.49 -10.74
N SER A 191 -24.27 -2.51 -9.40
CA SER A 191 -25.35 -2.91 -8.49
C SER A 191 -26.56 -2.00 -8.59
N VAL A 192 -26.37 -0.69 -8.65
CA VAL A 192 -27.47 0.29 -8.81
C VAL A 192 -28.13 0.12 -10.17
N TYR A 193 -27.35 0.00 -11.25
CA TYR A 193 -27.90 -0.20 -12.59
C TYR A 193 -28.77 -1.46 -12.67
N LEU A 194 -28.26 -2.59 -12.16
CA LEU A 194 -28.99 -3.85 -12.14
C LEU A 194 -30.23 -3.80 -11.23
N ALA A 195 -30.17 -3.12 -10.08
CA ALA A 195 -31.31 -2.99 -9.18
C ALA A 195 -32.46 -2.17 -9.76
N VAL A 196 -32.14 -1.17 -10.58
CA VAL A 196 -33.13 -0.29 -11.21
C VAL A 196 -33.74 -0.93 -12.46
N THR A 197 -32.92 -1.69 -13.24
CA THR A 197 -33.33 -2.15 -14.57
C THR A 197 -33.83 -3.60 -14.57
N TYR A 198 -33.32 -4.42 -13.65
CA TYR A 198 -33.56 -5.89 -13.62
C TYR A 198 -34.13 -6.36 -12.25
N PRO A 199 -34.73 -7.56 -12.20
CA PRO A 199 -35.18 -8.14 -10.94
C PRO A 199 -34.04 -8.22 -9.91
N ILE A 200 -34.38 -7.91 -8.65
CA ILE A 200 -33.43 -7.82 -7.53
C ILE A 200 -32.59 -9.09 -7.32
N LYS A 201 -33.06 -10.26 -7.81
CA LYS A 201 -32.34 -11.54 -7.72
C LYS A 201 -30.93 -11.47 -8.28
N TYR A 202 -30.69 -10.72 -9.39
CA TYR A 202 -29.37 -10.54 -9.99
C TYR A 202 -28.41 -9.81 -9.04
N VAL A 203 -28.90 -8.71 -8.45
CA VAL A 203 -28.10 -7.92 -7.48
C VAL A 203 -27.77 -8.75 -6.24
N LEU A 204 -28.74 -9.52 -5.72
CA LEU A 204 -28.50 -10.35 -4.54
C LEU A 204 -27.44 -11.43 -4.80
N VAL A 205 -27.49 -12.11 -5.95
CA VAL A 205 -26.49 -13.12 -6.31
C VAL A 205 -25.10 -12.47 -6.42
N ILE A 206 -24.98 -11.31 -7.07
CA ILE A 206 -23.71 -10.60 -7.19
C ILE A 206 -23.18 -10.20 -5.81
N LEU A 207 -23.99 -9.54 -4.98
CA LEU A 207 -23.55 -9.09 -3.65
C LEU A 207 -23.14 -10.26 -2.75
N VAL A 208 -23.92 -11.33 -2.72
CA VAL A 208 -23.56 -12.54 -1.95
C VAL A 208 -22.25 -13.13 -2.46
N ALA A 209 -22.08 -13.22 -3.78
CA ALA A 209 -20.85 -13.74 -4.37
C ALA A 209 -19.64 -12.84 -4.09
N VAL A 210 -19.77 -11.52 -4.21
CA VAL A 210 -18.69 -10.56 -3.91
C VAL A 210 -18.31 -10.63 -2.43
N VAL A 211 -19.29 -10.62 -1.52
CA VAL A 211 -19.06 -10.73 -0.08
C VAL A 211 -18.41 -12.07 0.26
N GLY A 212 -18.92 -13.17 -0.28
CA GLY A 212 -18.36 -14.51 -0.09
C GLY A 212 -16.92 -14.62 -0.62
N TYR A 213 -16.66 -14.07 -1.82
CA TYR A 213 -15.33 -14.03 -2.42
C TYR A 213 -14.33 -13.23 -1.56
N VAL A 214 -14.74 -12.04 -1.10
CA VAL A 214 -13.91 -11.19 -0.24
C VAL A 214 -13.63 -11.88 1.09
N ALA A 215 -14.67 -12.42 1.75
CA ALA A 215 -14.54 -13.14 3.02
C ALA A 215 -13.59 -14.34 2.89
N PHE A 216 -13.79 -15.19 1.86
CA PHE A 216 -12.90 -16.30 1.56
C PHE A 216 -11.46 -15.83 1.35
N THR A 217 -11.26 -14.80 0.53
CA THR A 217 -9.93 -14.26 0.23
C THR A 217 -9.22 -13.77 1.49
N LEU A 218 -9.91 -13.03 2.36
CA LEU A 218 -9.30 -12.49 3.58
C LEU A 218 -8.96 -13.60 4.58
N ILE A 219 -9.91 -14.51 4.85
CA ILE A 219 -9.73 -15.61 5.80
C ILE A 219 -8.59 -16.54 5.33
N PHE A 220 -8.62 -16.92 4.07
CA PHE A 220 -7.60 -17.83 3.51
C PHE A 220 -6.23 -17.17 3.42
N THR A 221 -6.15 -15.86 3.11
CA THR A 221 -4.90 -15.09 3.08
C THR A 221 -4.28 -15.02 4.48
N GLU A 222 -5.07 -14.80 5.53
CA GLU A 222 -4.57 -14.78 6.91
C GLU A 222 -4.04 -16.17 7.32
N TRP A 223 -4.78 -17.25 7.04
CA TRP A 223 -4.33 -18.61 7.28
C TRP A 223 -3.03 -18.94 6.53
N ARG A 224 -2.89 -18.51 5.28
CA ARG A 224 -1.71 -18.73 4.43
C ARG A 224 -0.48 -17.98 4.93
N THR A 225 -0.65 -16.89 5.67
CA THR A 225 0.45 -16.02 6.12
C THR A 225 1.49 -16.79 6.95
N LYS A 226 1.09 -17.83 7.70
CA LYS A 226 2.03 -18.68 8.45
C LYS A 226 3.04 -19.40 7.55
N PHE A 227 2.61 -19.96 6.42
CA PHE A 227 3.48 -20.65 5.47
C PHE A 227 4.43 -19.68 4.77
N ARG A 228 3.94 -18.48 4.46
CA ARG A 228 4.78 -17.42 3.89
C ARG A 228 5.86 -16.95 4.86
N ARG A 229 5.52 -16.80 6.16
CA ARG A 229 6.49 -16.43 7.20
C ARG A 229 7.57 -17.49 7.36
N GLU A 230 7.19 -18.77 7.35
CA GLU A 230 8.13 -19.88 7.42
C GLU A 230 9.10 -19.84 6.22
N MET A 231 8.58 -19.69 5.00
CA MET A 231 9.41 -19.56 3.80
C MET A 231 10.42 -18.40 3.94
N VAL A 232 9.97 -17.20 4.36
CA VAL A 232 10.85 -16.03 4.52
C VAL A 232 11.89 -16.26 5.63
N SER A 233 11.53 -16.96 6.71
CA SER A 233 12.45 -17.32 7.79
C SER A 233 13.57 -18.26 7.30
N GLN A 234 13.23 -19.28 6.51
CA GLN A 234 14.21 -20.21 5.94
C GLN A 234 15.08 -19.54 4.86
N GLU A 235 14.50 -18.64 4.05
CA GLU A 235 15.23 -17.81 3.09
C GLU A 235 16.28 -16.94 3.78
N SER A 236 15.90 -16.24 4.85
CA SER A 236 16.80 -15.42 5.64
C SER A 236 17.93 -16.25 6.26
N ARG A 237 17.62 -17.45 6.74
CA ARG A 237 18.61 -18.37 7.31
C ARG A 237 19.61 -18.86 6.25
N ALA A 238 19.14 -19.26 5.08
CA ALA A 238 20.00 -19.68 3.99
C ALA A 238 20.91 -18.52 3.53
N THR A 239 20.32 -17.33 3.35
CA THR A 239 21.07 -16.11 2.99
C THR A 239 22.15 -15.79 4.03
N SER A 240 21.83 -15.87 5.33
CA SER A 240 22.78 -15.62 6.41
C SER A 240 23.96 -16.60 6.37
N ILE A 241 23.69 -17.89 6.15
CA ILE A 241 24.75 -18.92 6.03
C ILE A 241 25.65 -18.63 4.83
N GLY A 242 25.06 -18.29 3.67
CA GLY A 242 25.84 -17.96 2.47
C GLY A 242 26.72 -16.73 2.66
N VAL A 243 26.17 -15.66 3.23
CA VAL A 243 26.93 -14.42 3.51
C VAL A 243 28.04 -14.68 4.52
N ASP A 244 27.75 -15.43 5.59
CA ASP A 244 28.69 -15.73 6.66
C ASP A 244 29.92 -16.52 6.13
N SER A 245 29.66 -17.55 5.31
CA SER A 245 30.69 -18.35 4.64
C SER A 245 31.56 -17.51 3.70
N LEU A 246 30.93 -16.59 2.92
CA LEU A 246 31.66 -15.71 2.00
C LEU A 246 32.47 -14.63 2.72
N LEU A 247 31.95 -14.08 3.84
CA LEU A 247 32.70 -13.12 4.65
C LEU A 247 33.91 -13.74 5.33
N ASN A 248 33.83 -15.03 5.68
CA ASN A 248 34.91 -15.78 6.30
C ASN A 248 35.66 -16.66 5.29
N PHE A 249 35.70 -16.29 4.00
CA PHE A 249 36.27 -17.10 2.92
C PHE A 249 37.73 -17.49 3.17
N GLU A 250 38.53 -16.63 3.80
CA GLU A 250 39.92 -16.93 4.14
C GLU A 250 40.02 -18.13 5.07
N THR A 251 39.20 -18.15 6.13
CA THR A 251 39.14 -19.25 7.08
C THR A 251 38.72 -20.55 6.39
N VAL A 252 37.69 -20.49 5.53
CA VAL A 252 37.23 -21.64 4.74
C VAL A 252 38.39 -22.19 3.88
N LYS A 253 39.14 -21.31 3.20
CA LYS A 253 40.26 -21.64 2.36
C LYS A 253 41.44 -22.21 3.14
N TYR A 254 41.81 -21.59 4.28
CA TYR A 254 42.92 -22.04 5.10
C TYR A 254 42.74 -23.46 5.67
N PHE A 255 41.48 -23.81 5.98
CA PHE A 255 41.16 -25.13 6.53
C PHE A 255 40.64 -26.14 5.50
N GLY A 256 40.53 -25.76 4.21
CA GLY A 256 40.04 -26.63 3.13
C GLY A 256 38.61 -27.11 3.31
N ASN A 257 37.73 -26.24 3.93
CA ASN A 257 36.37 -26.58 4.34
C ASN A 257 35.30 -26.18 3.31
N GLU A 258 35.66 -25.96 2.04
CA GLU A 258 34.72 -25.54 1.00
C GLU A 258 33.55 -26.52 0.84
N LYS A 259 33.85 -27.84 0.90
CA LYS A 259 32.81 -28.86 0.79
C LYS A 259 31.84 -28.82 1.97
N TYR A 260 32.38 -28.67 3.19
CA TYR A 260 31.55 -28.57 4.40
C TYR A 260 30.60 -27.35 4.33
N GLU A 261 31.10 -26.18 3.95
CA GLU A 261 30.29 -24.99 3.80
C GLU A 261 29.24 -25.11 2.66
N ALA A 262 29.60 -25.76 1.55
CA ALA A 262 28.66 -26.06 0.47
C ALA A 262 27.56 -27.02 0.93
N ASP A 263 27.87 -28.07 1.67
CA ASP A 263 26.89 -29.02 2.21
C ASP A 263 25.97 -28.32 3.25
N ARG A 264 26.52 -27.50 4.14
CA ARG A 264 25.79 -26.71 5.12
C ARG A 264 24.82 -25.72 4.46
N TYR A 265 25.26 -25.06 3.39
CA TYR A 265 24.41 -24.14 2.63
C TYR A 265 23.34 -24.90 1.86
N ASN A 266 23.64 -26.05 1.27
CA ASN A 266 22.69 -26.92 0.59
C ASN A 266 21.56 -27.37 1.53
N ASP A 267 21.90 -27.80 2.76
CA ASP A 267 20.89 -28.18 3.76
C ASP A 267 19.93 -27.03 4.12
N ALA A 268 20.44 -25.81 4.18
CA ALA A 268 19.60 -24.62 4.40
C ALA A 268 18.71 -24.33 3.19
N LEU A 269 19.24 -24.46 1.96
CA LEU A 269 18.47 -24.31 0.73
C LEU A 269 17.40 -25.38 0.58
N LEU A 270 17.63 -26.63 0.98
CA LEU A 270 16.62 -27.68 0.98
C LEU A 270 15.44 -27.33 1.89
N LYS A 271 15.68 -26.82 3.10
CA LYS A 271 14.63 -26.37 4.02
C LYS A 271 13.85 -25.17 3.46
N TYR A 272 14.56 -24.23 2.83
CA TYR A 272 13.91 -23.12 2.12
C TYR A 272 13.04 -23.63 0.96
N MET A 273 13.54 -24.55 0.15
CA MET A 273 12.81 -25.15 -0.96
C MET A 273 11.49 -25.78 -0.49
N ASP A 274 11.54 -26.61 0.57
CA ASP A 274 10.34 -27.25 1.13
C ASP A 274 9.31 -26.22 1.63
N ALA A 275 9.78 -25.19 2.31
CA ALA A 275 8.92 -24.10 2.77
C ALA A 275 8.34 -23.27 1.61
N ALA A 276 9.13 -23.03 0.56
CA ALA A 276 8.73 -22.32 -0.65
C ALA A 276 7.65 -23.10 -1.42
N VAL A 277 7.83 -24.41 -1.59
CA VAL A 277 6.81 -25.28 -2.21
C VAL A 277 5.49 -25.21 -1.45
N LYS A 278 5.51 -25.41 -0.11
CA LYS A 278 4.30 -25.30 0.72
C LYS A 278 3.63 -23.92 0.62
N SER A 279 4.43 -22.86 0.58
CA SER A 279 3.92 -21.50 0.39
C SER A 279 3.28 -21.31 -0.98
N GLN A 280 3.84 -21.92 -2.04
CA GLN A 280 3.29 -21.86 -3.40
C GLN A 280 2.03 -22.70 -3.54
N ASP A 281 1.99 -23.90 -2.95
CA ASP A 281 0.80 -24.77 -2.94
C ASP A 281 -0.40 -24.07 -2.29
N THR A 282 -0.17 -23.42 -1.14
CA THR A 282 -1.24 -22.65 -0.48
C THR A 282 -1.67 -21.43 -1.29
N LEU A 283 -0.81 -20.84 -2.14
CA LEU A 283 -1.22 -19.82 -3.10
C LEU A 283 -2.09 -20.41 -4.21
N GLY A 284 -1.70 -21.59 -4.71
CA GLY A 284 -2.50 -22.33 -5.68
C GLY A 284 -3.91 -22.65 -5.16
N MET A 285 -4.01 -23.09 -3.90
CA MET A 285 -5.31 -23.34 -3.24
C MET A 285 -6.16 -22.07 -3.12
N LEU A 286 -5.56 -20.92 -2.75
CA LEU A 286 -6.25 -19.63 -2.73
C LEU A 286 -6.81 -19.28 -4.11
N ASN A 287 -5.97 -19.36 -5.14
CA ASN A 287 -6.37 -19.03 -6.51
C ASN A 287 -7.46 -20.00 -7.04
N ALA A 288 -7.35 -21.29 -6.73
CA ALA A 288 -8.36 -22.27 -7.09
C ALA A 288 -9.71 -21.99 -6.40
N GLY A 289 -9.71 -21.70 -5.10
CA GLY A 289 -10.93 -21.33 -4.37
C GLY A 289 -11.58 -20.06 -4.90
N GLN A 290 -10.77 -19.05 -5.24
CA GLN A 290 -11.25 -17.82 -5.89
C GLN A 290 -11.85 -18.10 -7.28
N LEU A 291 -11.22 -18.98 -8.06
CA LEU A 291 -11.74 -19.39 -9.37
C LEU A 291 -13.09 -20.11 -9.21
N ILE A 292 -13.19 -21.05 -8.28
CA ILE A 292 -14.44 -21.79 -7.99
C ILE A 292 -15.56 -20.81 -7.61
N ALA A 293 -15.30 -19.89 -6.68
CA ALA A 293 -16.29 -18.90 -6.25
C ALA A 293 -16.78 -18.03 -7.43
N ARG A 294 -15.86 -17.57 -8.29
CA ARG A 294 -16.19 -16.82 -9.50
C ARG A 294 -17.03 -17.63 -10.48
N VAL A 295 -16.61 -18.85 -10.79
CA VAL A 295 -17.30 -19.71 -11.76
C VAL A 295 -18.70 -20.09 -11.23
N LEU A 296 -18.84 -20.43 -9.96
CA LEU A 296 -20.15 -20.72 -9.37
C LEU A 296 -21.09 -19.52 -9.49
N CYS A 297 -20.64 -18.34 -9.19
CA CYS A 297 -21.43 -17.12 -9.36
C CYS A 297 -21.82 -16.91 -10.83
N GLN A 298 -20.85 -17.02 -11.73
CA GLN A 298 -21.06 -16.83 -13.17
C GLN A 298 -22.08 -17.84 -13.72
N VAL A 299 -21.95 -19.12 -13.37
CA VAL A 299 -22.89 -20.17 -13.80
C VAL A 299 -24.29 -19.92 -13.23
N THR A 300 -24.39 -19.55 -11.94
CA THR A 300 -25.68 -19.25 -11.29
C THR A 300 -26.39 -18.08 -12.01
N ILE A 301 -25.69 -17.01 -12.28
CA ILE A 301 -26.26 -15.84 -12.97
C ILE A 301 -26.64 -16.20 -14.39
N LEU A 302 -25.79 -16.93 -15.12
CA LEU A 302 -26.08 -17.35 -16.48
C LEU A 302 -27.30 -18.27 -16.54
N MET A 303 -27.45 -19.20 -15.59
CA MET A 303 -28.66 -20.05 -15.49
C MET A 303 -29.93 -19.23 -15.27
N LEU A 304 -29.88 -18.23 -14.35
CA LEU A 304 -31.01 -17.34 -14.13
C LEU A 304 -31.33 -16.50 -15.39
N ALA A 305 -30.30 -15.98 -16.05
CA ALA A 305 -30.47 -15.19 -17.26
C ALA A 305 -31.04 -15.99 -18.45
N VAL A 306 -30.60 -17.24 -18.62
CA VAL A 306 -31.14 -18.15 -19.64
C VAL A 306 -32.61 -18.51 -19.35
N GLN A 307 -32.98 -18.75 -18.08
CA GLN A 307 -34.36 -19.01 -17.71
C GLN A 307 -35.27 -17.80 -17.99
N ASP A 308 -34.82 -16.59 -17.64
CA ASP A 308 -35.58 -15.36 -17.89
C ASP A 308 -35.65 -15.04 -19.40
N HIS A 309 -34.58 -15.34 -20.14
CA HIS A 309 -34.58 -15.23 -21.59
C HIS A 309 -35.58 -16.20 -22.24
N ALA A 310 -35.62 -17.48 -21.82
CA ALA A 310 -36.58 -18.46 -22.28
C ALA A 310 -38.04 -18.07 -21.95
N ALA A 311 -38.24 -17.35 -20.85
CA ALA A 311 -39.53 -16.78 -20.47
C ALA A 311 -39.89 -15.48 -21.21
N GLY A 312 -39.01 -15.00 -22.11
CA GLY A 312 -39.22 -13.76 -22.88
C GLY A 312 -39.02 -12.47 -22.06
N GLN A 313 -38.39 -12.55 -20.87
CA GLN A 313 -38.18 -11.40 -19.98
C GLN A 313 -36.85 -10.69 -20.24
N LEU A 314 -35.89 -11.36 -20.88
CA LEU A 314 -34.57 -10.82 -21.24
C LEU A 314 -34.29 -11.00 -22.73
N SER A 315 -33.58 -10.06 -23.34
CA SER A 315 -33.01 -10.19 -24.67
C SER A 315 -31.70 -10.99 -24.68
N THR A 316 -31.24 -11.42 -25.84
CA THR A 316 -29.92 -12.08 -26.00
C THR A 316 -28.79 -11.14 -25.57
N GLY A 317 -28.88 -9.87 -25.96
CA GLY A 317 -27.90 -8.86 -25.54
C GLY A 317 -27.84 -8.65 -24.03
N GLU A 318 -28.99 -8.73 -23.33
CA GLU A 318 -29.02 -8.61 -21.86
C GLU A 318 -28.34 -9.76 -21.15
N VAL A 319 -28.47 -11.00 -21.64
CA VAL A 319 -27.73 -12.15 -21.12
C VAL A 319 -26.21 -11.93 -21.26
N VAL A 320 -25.75 -11.46 -22.41
CA VAL A 320 -24.34 -11.17 -22.65
C VAL A 320 -23.84 -10.02 -21.79
N MET A 321 -24.64 -8.96 -21.63
CA MET A 321 -24.30 -7.80 -20.79
C MET A 321 -24.12 -8.21 -19.33
N ILE A 322 -25.06 -8.97 -18.75
CA ILE A 322 -25.01 -9.44 -17.36
C ILE A 322 -23.75 -10.30 -17.13
N ASN A 323 -23.44 -11.18 -18.08
CA ASN A 323 -22.21 -12.00 -18.00
C ASN A 323 -20.94 -11.13 -18.09
N THR A 324 -20.94 -10.09 -18.91
CA THR A 324 -19.82 -9.15 -19.03
C THR A 324 -19.60 -8.35 -17.75
N PHE A 325 -20.65 -7.88 -17.10
CA PHE A 325 -20.55 -7.24 -15.78
C PHE A 325 -19.90 -8.15 -14.74
N MET A 326 -20.25 -9.43 -14.74
CA MET A 326 -19.64 -10.40 -13.84
C MET A 326 -18.12 -10.48 -14.03
N LEU A 327 -17.67 -10.61 -15.28
CA LEU A 327 -16.24 -10.68 -15.60
C LEU A 327 -15.51 -9.41 -15.15
N GLN A 328 -16.09 -8.23 -15.41
CA GLN A 328 -15.50 -6.95 -15.02
C GLN A 328 -15.35 -6.81 -13.50
N LEU A 329 -16.35 -7.23 -12.71
CA LEU A 329 -16.32 -7.12 -11.27
C LEU A 329 -15.29 -8.07 -10.61
N PHE A 330 -15.10 -9.27 -11.14
CA PHE A 330 -14.21 -10.25 -10.50
C PHE A 330 -12.72 -10.05 -10.84
N ILE A 331 -12.36 -9.38 -11.93
CA ILE A 331 -10.95 -9.13 -12.30
C ILE A 331 -10.23 -8.33 -11.19
N PRO A 332 -10.69 -7.15 -10.75
CA PRO A 332 -10.01 -6.39 -9.72
C PRO A 332 -10.09 -7.07 -8.33
N LEU A 333 -11.11 -7.87 -8.07
CA LEU A 333 -11.23 -8.64 -6.83
C LEU A 333 -10.11 -9.68 -6.67
N GLY A 334 -9.56 -10.20 -7.77
CA GLY A 334 -8.43 -11.13 -7.74
C GLY A 334 -7.16 -10.58 -7.06
N PHE A 335 -6.99 -9.26 -7.06
CA PHE A 335 -5.86 -8.60 -6.43
C PHE A 335 -6.06 -8.28 -4.92
N LEU A 336 -7.25 -8.51 -4.37
CA LEU A 336 -7.57 -8.13 -2.98
C LEU A 336 -6.62 -8.76 -1.96
N GLY A 337 -6.27 -10.04 -2.11
CA GLY A 337 -5.37 -10.73 -1.17
C GLY A 337 -3.96 -10.14 -1.13
N SER A 338 -3.42 -9.71 -2.28
CA SER A 338 -2.12 -9.02 -2.36
C SER A 338 -2.22 -7.60 -1.84
N SER A 339 -3.27 -6.88 -2.19
CA SER A 339 -3.54 -5.51 -1.72
C SER A 339 -3.67 -5.45 -0.20
N TYR A 340 -4.40 -6.40 0.41
CA TYR A 340 -4.54 -6.48 1.86
C TYR A 340 -3.19 -6.61 2.58
N ARG A 341 -2.32 -7.51 2.10
CA ARG A 341 -0.98 -7.68 2.69
C ARG A 341 -0.12 -6.43 2.51
N MET A 342 -0.17 -5.81 1.34
CA MET A 342 0.58 -4.60 1.03
C MET A 342 0.13 -3.44 1.92
N ILE A 343 -1.18 -3.26 2.12
CA ILE A 343 -1.72 -2.26 3.04
C ILE A 343 -1.21 -2.51 4.46
N ARG A 344 -1.29 -3.75 4.94
CA ARG A 344 -0.87 -4.09 6.31
C ARG A 344 0.62 -3.83 6.53
N GLN A 345 1.48 -4.22 5.58
CA GLN A 345 2.91 -3.94 5.64
C GLN A 345 3.19 -2.43 5.59
N SER A 346 2.59 -1.74 4.65
CA SER A 346 2.76 -0.28 4.52
C SER A 346 2.26 0.48 5.74
N MET A 347 1.20 0.00 6.42
CA MET A 347 0.73 0.59 7.68
C MET A 347 1.78 0.47 8.78
N VAL A 348 2.43 -0.68 8.91
CA VAL A 348 3.51 -0.88 9.91
C VAL A 348 4.71 0.03 9.61
N ASP A 349 5.13 0.10 8.34
CA ASP A 349 6.25 0.96 7.92
C ASP A 349 5.96 2.45 8.16
N MET A 350 4.71 2.87 7.93
CA MET A 350 4.28 4.25 8.20
C MET A 350 4.13 4.54 9.68
N GLU A 351 3.55 3.61 10.45
CA GLU A 351 3.40 3.74 11.90
C GLU A 351 4.75 4.04 12.55
N TYR A 352 5.77 3.26 12.16
CA TYR A 352 7.12 3.47 12.65
C TYR A 352 7.68 4.86 12.31
N MET A 353 7.49 5.34 11.09
CA MET A 353 7.92 6.69 10.69
C MET A 353 7.16 7.77 11.47
N PHE A 354 5.84 7.60 11.69
CA PHE A 354 5.06 8.57 12.47
C PHE A 354 5.40 8.55 13.96
N GLN A 355 5.75 7.38 14.52
CA GLN A 355 6.26 7.30 15.90
C GLN A 355 7.54 8.12 16.08
N LEU A 356 8.44 8.11 15.08
CA LEU A 356 9.61 8.98 15.10
C LEU A 356 9.23 10.46 15.09
N LEU A 357 8.20 10.86 14.35
CA LEU A 357 7.69 12.23 14.30
C LEU A 357 6.98 12.67 15.60
N ASP A 358 6.52 11.73 16.41
CA ASP A 358 5.86 12.01 17.70
C ASP A 358 6.86 12.18 18.85
N LEU A 359 8.14 11.84 18.65
CA LEU A 359 9.19 12.07 19.64
C LEU A 359 9.35 13.57 19.87
N ASN A 360 9.42 13.95 21.14
CA ASN A 360 9.61 15.34 21.48
C ASN A 360 11.10 15.65 21.65
N PRO A 361 11.62 16.73 21.06
CA PRO A 361 12.94 17.24 21.38
C PRO A 361 13.05 17.52 22.89
N GLU A 362 14.16 17.13 23.51
CA GLU A 362 14.41 17.38 24.95
C GLU A 362 14.56 18.86 25.23
N VAL A 363 15.14 19.61 24.29
CA VAL A 363 15.32 21.08 24.38
C VAL A 363 14.47 21.70 23.27
N ARG A 364 13.60 22.62 23.65
CA ARG A 364 12.77 23.38 22.73
C ARG A 364 12.90 24.86 23.02
N ASP A 365 12.88 25.68 21.98
CA ASP A 365 12.72 27.11 22.14
C ASP A 365 11.33 27.42 22.72
N ASP A 366 11.28 28.40 23.63
CA ASP A 366 10.01 28.95 24.06
C ASP A 366 9.30 29.62 22.88
N THR A 367 7.98 29.51 22.83
CA THR A 367 7.17 30.15 21.78
C THR A 367 7.33 31.67 21.72
N ASN A 368 7.74 32.28 22.84
CA ASN A 368 7.99 33.69 23.01
C ASN A 368 9.49 34.05 23.09
N ALA A 369 10.40 33.13 22.73
CA ALA A 369 11.82 33.37 22.76
C ALA A 369 12.19 34.54 21.83
N THR A 370 12.93 35.50 22.36
CA THR A 370 13.50 36.60 21.58
C THR A 370 14.89 36.23 21.05
N PRO A 371 15.32 36.72 19.88
CA PRO A 371 16.65 36.51 19.40
C PRO A 371 17.69 36.98 20.44
N LEU A 372 18.75 36.19 20.63
CA LEU A 372 19.85 36.58 21.51
C LEU A 372 20.61 37.77 20.92
N GLU A 373 20.58 38.89 21.63
CA GLU A 373 21.40 40.07 21.31
C GLU A 373 22.64 40.11 22.24
N VAL A 374 23.82 39.94 21.65
CA VAL A 374 25.08 39.95 22.39
C VAL A 374 25.67 41.36 22.33
N ASN A 375 25.54 42.14 23.44
CA ASN A 375 26.10 43.49 23.56
C ASN A 375 27.51 43.47 24.13
N GLN A 376 27.78 42.61 25.10
CA GLN A 376 29.09 42.37 25.70
C GLN A 376 29.32 40.88 25.75
N GLY A 377 30.46 40.40 25.28
CA GLY A 377 30.79 38.99 25.18
C GLY A 377 31.16 38.34 26.51
N GLU A 378 30.44 38.64 27.61
CA GLU A 378 30.63 38.03 28.93
C GLU A 378 29.85 36.74 29.04
N ILE A 379 30.47 35.66 29.55
CA ILE A 379 29.81 34.37 29.88
C ILE A 379 29.90 34.15 31.37
N GLN A 380 28.75 34.01 32.02
CA GLN A 380 28.64 33.72 33.46
C GLN A 380 28.03 32.34 33.69
N PHE A 381 28.70 31.54 34.50
CA PHE A 381 28.16 30.31 35.09
C PHE A 381 27.73 30.62 36.53
N LYS A 382 26.44 30.38 36.83
CA LYS A 382 25.88 30.64 38.17
C LYS A 382 25.19 29.35 38.66
N ASP A 383 25.73 28.75 39.71
CA ASP A 383 25.19 27.56 40.35
C ASP A 383 24.84 26.43 39.36
N VAL A 384 25.70 26.24 38.36
CA VAL A 384 25.46 25.28 37.28
C VAL A 384 25.69 23.87 37.79
N CYS A 385 24.62 23.06 37.77
CA CYS A 385 24.65 21.63 38.03
C CYS A 385 24.29 20.87 36.76
N PHE A 386 25.01 19.79 36.47
CA PHE A 386 24.74 18.97 35.30
C PHE A 386 24.84 17.47 35.59
N THR A 387 23.90 16.70 35.07
CA THR A 387 23.79 15.25 35.22
C THR A 387 23.45 14.61 33.90
N TYR A 388 24.23 13.64 33.41
CA TYR A 388 23.92 12.90 32.17
C TYR A 388 22.77 11.92 32.38
N GLU A 389 22.77 11.19 33.48
CA GLU A 389 21.74 10.24 33.90
C GLU A 389 21.35 10.56 35.34
N ARG A 390 20.12 10.21 35.78
CA ARG A 390 19.58 10.58 37.10
C ARG A 390 20.47 10.26 38.31
N GLU A 391 21.47 9.39 38.10
CA GLU A 391 22.31 8.89 39.21
C GLU A 391 23.74 9.47 39.25
N ARG A 392 24.26 10.07 38.17
CA ARG A 392 25.64 10.57 38.14
C ARG A 392 25.71 12.08 37.95
N LYS A 393 25.86 12.82 39.02
CA LYS A 393 26.21 14.24 38.97
C LYS A 393 27.63 14.39 38.41
N VAL A 394 27.76 15.17 37.34
CA VAL A 394 29.03 15.45 36.69
C VAL A 394 29.54 16.84 37.03
N LEU A 395 28.65 17.83 37.11
CA LEU A 395 28.96 19.17 37.56
C LEU A 395 28.06 19.50 38.77
N SER A 396 28.61 20.15 39.78
CA SER A 396 27.88 20.60 40.97
C SER A 396 28.34 21.99 41.33
N ASP A 397 27.39 22.93 41.39
CA ASP A 397 27.57 24.30 41.91
C ASP A 397 28.74 25.07 41.26
N ILE A 398 28.86 24.95 39.93
CA ILE A 398 29.90 25.60 39.14
C ILE A 398 29.60 27.08 39.01
N ASN A 399 30.53 27.91 39.52
CA ASN A 399 30.43 29.37 39.52
C ASN A 399 31.70 29.99 38.96
N PHE A 400 31.65 30.66 37.80
CA PHE A 400 32.73 31.49 37.28
C PHE A 400 32.24 32.43 36.16
N SER A 401 33.04 33.48 35.86
CA SER A 401 32.76 34.41 34.79
C SER A 401 33.94 34.52 33.82
N ILE A 402 33.63 34.60 32.54
CA ILE A 402 34.58 34.88 31.46
C ILE A 402 34.24 36.25 30.92
N TYR A 403 35.12 37.25 31.15
CA TYR A 403 34.90 38.60 30.68
C TYR A 403 35.26 38.76 29.21
N GLU A 404 34.70 39.79 28.56
CA GLU A 404 34.96 40.13 27.19
C GLU A 404 36.48 40.20 26.87
N GLY A 405 36.87 39.61 25.73
CA GLY A 405 38.26 39.55 25.27
C GLY A 405 39.18 38.62 26.04
N ARG A 406 38.67 37.85 27.03
CA ARG A 406 39.47 36.89 27.82
C ARG A 406 39.34 35.48 27.24
N THR A 407 40.46 34.76 27.24
CA THR A 407 40.50 33.33 26.90
C THR A 407 40.63 32.53 28.18
N VAL A 408 39.70 31.58 28.39
CA VAL A 408 39.72 30.66 29.53
C VAL A 408 39.81 29.24 29.02
N ALA A 409 40.78 28.47 29.53
CA ALA A 409 40.92 27.06 29.23
C ALA A 409 40.27 26.19 30.31
N VAL A 410 39.32 25.35 29.93
CA VAL A 410 38.70 24.37 30.81
C VAL A 410 39.46 23.03 30.64
N VAL A 411 40.11 22.58 31.72
CA VAL A 411 40.94 21.36 31.71
C VAL A 411 40.38 20.33 32.69
N GLY A 412 40.56 19.09 32.38
CA GLY A 412 40.10 17.96 33.20
C GLY A 412 40.21 16.62 32.51
N PRO A 413 40.06 15.49 33.23
CA PRO A 413 40.04 14.16 32.62
C PRO A 413 38.86 13.97 31.68
N SER A 414 38.92 12.96 30.81
CA SER A 414 37.82 12.62 29.93
C SER A 414 36.57 12.24 30.72
N GLY A 415 35.42 12.80 30.37
CA GLY A 415 34.17 12.58 31.07
C GLY A 415 33.94 13.44 32.33
N SER A 416 34.78 14.45 32.63
CA SER A 416 34.64 15.36 33.78
C SER A 416 33.63 16.50 33.54
N GLY A 417 32.99 16.58 32.39
CA GLY A 417 31.98 17.64 32.10
C GLY A 417 32.55 18.93 31.53
N LYS A 418 33.77 18.92 30.98
CA LYS A 418 34.39 20.06 30.31
C LYS A 418 33.80 20.40 28.95
#